data_cc810468ae06a7262e221ec04d6efba8
#
_entry.id   cc810468ae06a7262e221ec04d6efba8
#
_cell.length_a   1.000
_cell.length_b   1.000
_cell.length_c   1.000
_cell.angle_alpha   90.00
_cell.angle_beta   90.00
_cell.angle_gamma   90.00
#
_symmetry.space_group_name_H-M   'P 1'
#
loop_
_entity.id
_entity.type
_entity.pdbx_description
1 polymer ?
#
loop_
_entity_poly.entity_id
_entity_poly.type
_entity_poly.pdbx_seq_one_letter_code
_entity_poly.pdbx_strand_id
1 'polypeptide(L)'
;MKYAIKQLSVFIENKAGELSDFTHVLSKNGISIKSILLADSTDFGLVRTIVDNPERAKALLEEEGFSVRFTNVFGVKIDDVVGSFDKVVSALARENINIQYTYSFYESNTGIFIFSVDKSSFEDALNILQKADIEILTASHFYK
;
A
#
# COMPACT_ATOMS: atom_id res chain seq x y z
N MET A 1 11.92 8.13 7.39
CA MET A 1 11.69 8.24 5.94
C MET A 1 10.33 8.87 5.69
N LYS A 2 10.37 10.05 5.13
CA LYS A 2 9.19 10.90 4.96
C LYS A 2 8.10 10.28 4.07
N TYR A 3 8.50 9.57 3.04
CA TYR A 3 7.58 9.02 2.04
C TYR A 3 7.33 7.52 2.17
N ALA A 4 7.98 6.86 3.10
CA ALA A 4 7.81 5.42 3.30
C ALA A 4 6.56 5.15 4.13
N ILE A 5 5.57 4.51 3.49
CA ILE A 5 4.33 4.12 4.14
C ILE A 5 4.50 2.68 4.60
N LYS A 6 4.21 2.40 5.87
CA LYS A 6 4.23 1.03 6.39
C LYS A 6 2.96 0.32 5.99
N GLN A 7 3.04 -0.46 4.94
CA GLN A 7 1.95 -1.31 4.51
C GLN A 7 1.96 -2.60 5.32
N LEU A 8 0.80 -3.05 5.75
CA LEU A 8 0.65 -4.36 6.34
C LEU A 8 0.45 -5.39 5.23
N SER A 9 1.21 -6.48 5.29
CA SER A 9 1.00 -7.65 4.44
C SER A 9 0.62 -8.79 5.37
N VAL A 10 -0.59 -9.33 5.19
CA VAL A 10 -1.18 -10.30 6.10
C VAL A 10 -1.59 -11.53 5.32
N PHE A 11 -1.10 -12.70 5.73
CA PHE A 11 -1.51 -13.96 5.16
C PHE A 11 -2.79 -14.45 5.85
N ILE A 12 -3.79 -14.79 5.04
CA ILE A 12 -5.04 -15.38 5.52
C ILE A 12 -5.35 -16.63 4.72
N GLU A 13 -6.17 -17.52 5.25
CA GLU A 13 -6.64 -18.66 4.48
C GLU A 13 -7.66 -18.21 3.45
N ASN A 14 -7.65 -18.84 2.28
CA ASN A 14 -8.61 -18.51 1.22
C ASN A 14 -9.90 -19.29 1.47
N LYS A 15 -10.69 -18.83 2.45
CA LYS A 15 -11.98 -19.42 2.80
C LYS A 15 -12.93 -18.37 3.34
N ALA A 16 -14.22 -18.69 3.32
CA ALA A 16 -15.25 -17.78 3.81
C ALA A 16 -15.02 -17.42 5.28
N GLY A 17 -15.18 -16.14 5.60
CA GLY A 17 -15.04 -15.64 6.96
C GLY A 17 -13.65 -15.14 7.35
N GLU A 18 -12.61 -15.55 6.64
CA GLU A 18 -11.23 -15.16 6.99
C GLU A 18 -11.01 -13.64 6.84
N LEU A 19 -11.46 -13.07 5.74
CA LEU A 19 -11.34 -11.64 5.55
C LEU A 19 -12.16 -10.87 6.57
N SER A 20 -13.35 -11.37 6.90
CA SER A 20 -14.22 -10.76 7.92
C SER A 20 -13.55 -10.80 9.30
N ASP A 21 -12.94 -11.91 9.67
CA ASP A 21 -12.21 -12.03 10.94
C ASP A 21 -11.09 -11.00 11.02
N PHE A 22 -10.35 -10.85 9.93
CA PHE A 22 -9.28 -9.86 9.82
C PHE A 22 -9.81 -8.43 10.00
N THR A 23 -10.82 -8.05 9.24
CA THR A 23 -11.35 -6.68 9.29
C THR A 23 -12.02 -6.38 10.63
N HIS A 24 -12.62 -7.39 11.27
CA HIS A 24 -13.27 -7.23 12.57
C HIS A 24 -12.28 -6.84 13.67
N VAL A 25 -11.07 -7.41 13.65
CA VAL A 25 -10.02 -7.03 14.60
C VAL A 25 -9.72 -5.53 14.52
N LEU A 26 -9.60 -5.02 13.30
CA LEU A 26 -9.32 -3.59 13.08
C LEU A 26 -10.52 -2.72 13.48
N SER A 27 -11.71 -3.11 13.06
CA SER A 27 -12.94 -2.36 13.31
C SER A 27 -13.23 -2.19 14.79
N LYS A 28 -13.19 -3.26 15.56
CA LYS A 28 -13.50 -3.19 17.00
C LYS A 28 -12.46 -2.41 17.80
N ASN A 29 -11.29 -2.18 17.24
CA ASN A 29 -10.21 -1.43 17.88
C ASN A 29 -10.05 -0.01 17.32
N GLY A 30 -10.98 0.43 16.49
CA GLY A 30 -11.00 1.80 15.98
C GLY A 30 -9.90 2.11 14.96
N ILE A 31 -9.38 1.10 14.28
CA ILE A 31 -8.36 1.28 13.26
C ILE A 31 -9.03 1.42 11.89
N SER A 32 -8.73 2.52 11.21
CA SER A 32 -9.30 2.82 9.90
C SER A 32 -8.46 2.23 8.78
N ILE A 33 -9.13 1.54 7.88
CA ILE A 33 -8.51 1.03 6.64
C ILE A 33 -8.59 2.14 5.59
N LYS A 34 -7.43 2.59 5.11
CA LYS A 34 -7.33 3.62 4.05
C LYS A 34 -7.38 3.01 2.67
N SER A 35 -6.77 1.85 2.51
CA SER A 35 -6.77 1.11 1.26
C SER A 35 -6.52 -0.36 1.56
N ILE A 36 -7.05 -1.23 0.72
CA ILE A 36 -6.89 -2.68 0.90
C ILE A 36 -6.90 -3.38 -0.46
N LEU A 37 -6.05 -4.37 -0.59
CA LEU A 37 -6.01 -5.27 -1.73
C LEU A 37 -5.94 -6.70 -1.21
N LEU A 38 -6.84 -7.55 -1.68
CA LEU A 38 -6.78 -8.98 -1.41
C LEU A 38 -6.35 -9.69 -2.69
N ALA A 39 -5.16 -10.27 -2.65
CA ALA A 39 -4.63 -11.08 -3.73
C ALA A 39 -4.75 -12.55 -3.35
N ASP A 40 -5.14 -13.39 -4.30
CA ASP A 40 -5.37 -14.79 -4.04
C ASP A 40 -4.25 -15.68 -4.58
N SER A 41 -4.09 -16.81 -3.92
CA SER A 41 -3.47 -18.00 -4.46
C SER A 41 -4.43 -19.14 -4.16
N THR A 42 -4.09 -20.37 -4.53
CA THR A 42 -5.03 -21.50 -4.40
C THR A 42 -5.51 -21.70 -2.96
N ASP A 43 -4.59 -21.69 -2.00
CA ASP A 43 -4.88 -22.03 -0.60
C ASP A 43 -4.87 -20.82 0.32
N PHE A 44 -4.24 -19.72 -0.08
CA PHE A 44 -4.04 -18.57 0.77
C PHE A 44 -4.48 -17.29 0.08
N GLY A 45 -4.89 -16.32 0.90
CA GLY A 45 -5.02 -14.95 0.48
C GLY A 45 -3.88 -14.14 1.06
N LEU A 46 -3.51 -13.08 0.37
CA LEU A 46 -2.57 -12.09 0.87
C LEU A 46 -3.26 -10.75 0.90
N VAL A 47 -3.45 -10.22 2.09
CA VAL A 47 -4.01 -8.87 2.25
C VAL A 47 -2.85 -7.88 2.29
N ARG A 48 -2.94 -6.85 1.44
CA ARG A 48 -2.07 -5.68 1.54
C ARG A 48 -2.95 -4.50 1.91
N THR A 49 -2.65 -3.85 3.01
CA THR A 49 -3.51 -2.77 3.50
C THR A 49 -2.71 -1.64 4.11
N ILE A 50 -3.26 -0.43 3.97
CA ILE A 50 -2.76 0.77 4.62
C ILE A 50 -3.80 1.20 5.63
N VAL A 51 -3.37 1.35 6.86
CA VAL A 51 -4.23 1.72 7.99
C VAL A 51 -3.67 2.97 8.66
N ASP A 52 -4.50 3.63 9.47
CA ASP A 52 -4.11 4.85 10.14
C ASP A 52 -3.12 4.66 11.30
N ASN A 53 -3.04 3.46 11.84
CA ASN A 53 -2.11 3.14 12.93
C ASN A 53 -1.49 1.74 12.69
N PRO A 54 -0.47 1.65 11.84
CA PRO A 54 0.08 0.36 11.43
C PRO A 54 0.73 -0.45 12.56
N GLU A 55 1.43 0.20 13.48
CA GLU A 55 2.07 -0.50 14.60
C GLU A 55 1.04 -1.17 15.50
N ARG A 56 -0.02 -0.43 15.86
CA ARG A 56 -1.09 -0.97 16.68
C ARG A 56 -1.85 -2.07 15.97
N ALA A 57 -2.11 -1.88 14.69
CA ALA A 57 -2.80 -2.89 13.87
C ALA A 57 -2.01 -4.20 13.84
N LYS A 58 -0.69 -4.11 13.61
CA LYS A 58 0.17 -5.31 13.59
C LYS A 58 0.11 -6.05 14.91
N ALA A 59 0.26 -5.33 16.03
CA ALA A 59 0.22 -5.94 17.36
C ALA A 59 -1.10 -6.66 17.63
N LEU A 60 -2.23 -6.02 17.31
CA LEU A 60 -3.56 -6.58 17.52
C LEU A 60 -3.81 -7.81 16.64
N LEU A 61 -3.41 -7.75 15.39
CA LEU A 61 -3.57 -8.86 14.46
C LEU A 61 -2.71 -10.07 14.85
N GLU A 62 -1.48 -9.83 15.27
CA GLU A 62 -0.60 -10.90 15.73
C GLU A 62 -1.13 -11.57 17.00
N GLU A 63 -1.72 -10.79 17.89
CA GLU A 63 -2.39 -11.30 19.09
C GLU A 63 -3.52 -12.27 18.77
N GLU A 64 -4.22 -12.04 17.64
CA GLU A 64 -5.29 -12.90 17.17
C GLU A 64 -4.78 -14.03 16.25
N GLY A 65 -3.48 -14.19 16.13
CA GLY A 65 -2.88 -15.32 15.40
C GLY A 65 -2.58 -15.04 13.92
N PHE A 66 -2.77 -13.82 13.45
CA PHE A 66 -2.43 -13.48 12.05
C PHE A 66 -0.93 -13.30 11.89
N SER A 67 -0.42 -13.70 10.73
CA SER A 67 0.98 -13.47 10.36
C SER A 67 1.05 -12.14 9.59
N VAL A 68 1.76 -11.17 10.15
CA VAL A 68 1.80 -9.80 9.64
C VAL A 68 3.23 -9.36 9.39
N ARG A 69 3.45 -8.72 8.25
CA ARG A 69 4.74 -8.08 7.92
C ARG A 69 4.52 -6.65 7.51
N PHE A 70 5.49 -5.79 7.82
CA PHE A 70 5.55 -4.46 7.24
C PHE A 70 6.32 -4.49 5.93
N THR A 71 5.83 -3.73 4.96
CA THR A 71 6.53 -3.46 3.71
C THR A 71 6.49 -1.96 3.48
N ASN A 72 7.63 -1.35 3.18
CA ASN A 72 7.65 0.06 2.83
C ASN A 72 7.17 0.24 1.40
N VAL A 73 6.15 1.05 1.23
CA VAL A 73 5.60 1.43 -0.07
C VAL A 73 5.53 2.94 -0.15
N PHE A 74 5.29 3.49 -1.33
CA PHE A 74 5.07 4.93 -1.47
C PHE A 74 3.77 5.20 -2.22
N GLY A 75 3.20 6.38 -1.98
CA GLY A 75 1.94 6.80 -2.58
C GLY A 75 2.13 7.98 -3.52
N VAL A 76 1.53 7.90 -4.69
CA VAL A 76 1.62 8.91 -5.74
C VAL A 76 0.23 9.45 -6.03
N LYS A 77 0.11 10.76 -6.08
CA LYS A 77 -1.13 11.42 -6.48
C LYS A 77 -1.16 11.49 -8.00
N ILE A 78 -2.20 10.94 -8.60
CA ILE A 78 -2.35 10.86 -10.06
C ILE A 78 -3.69 11.45 -10.47
N ASP A 79 -3.66 12.41 -11.40
CA ASP A 79 -4.88 13.00 -11.95
C ASP A 79 -5.63 11.98 -12.82
N ASP A 80 -6.95 12.09 -12.83
CA ASP A 80 -7.80 11.22 -13.66
C ASP A 80 -7.83 11.72 -15.10
N VAL A 81 -6.69 11.58 -15.76
CA VAL A 81 -6.49 11.99 -17.16
C VAL A 81 -5.80 10.85 -17.89
N VAL A 82 -6.21 10.60 -19.13
CA VAL A 82 -5.59 9.57 -19.97
C VAL A 82 -4.08 9.78 -20.02
N GLY A 83 -3.32 8.73 -19.72
CA GLY A 83 -1.87 8.76 -19.77
C GLY A 83 -1.18 9.16 -18.45
N SER A 84 -1.92 9.61 -17.45
CA SER A 84 -1.31 10.02 -16.16
C SER A 84 -0.61 8.87 -15.45
N PHE A 85 -1.23 7.71 -15.42
CA PHE A 85 -0.60 6.52 -14.81
C PHE A 85 0.60 6.07 -15.64
N ASP A 86 0.47 6.06 -16.96
CA ASP A 86 1.57 5.69 -17.87
C ASP A 86 2.79 6.58 -17.66
N LYS A 87 2.59 7.87 -17.40
CA LYS A 87 3.69 8.80 -17.12
C LYS A 87 4.55 8.32 -15.95
N VAL A 88 3.91 7.87 -14.89
CA VAL A 88 4.61 7.36 -13.69
C VAL A 88 5.34 6.07 -14.01
N VAL A 89 4.65 5.12 -14.59
CA VAL A 89 5.21 3.81 -14.91
C VAL A 89 6.38 3.94 -15.89
N SER A 90 6.24 4.78 -16.91
CA SER A 90 7.28 5.00 -17.91
C SER A 90 8.51 5.68 -17.32
N ALA A 91 8.32 6.63 -16.40
CA ALA A 91 9.43 7.30 -15.74
C ALA A 91 10.30 6.30 -14.97
N LEU A 92 9.66 5.38 -14.26
CA LEU A 92 10.38 4.33 -13.52
C LEU A 92 11.04 3.33 -14.47
N ALA A 93 10.34 2.93 -15.53
CA ALA A 93 10.85 1.95 -16.49
C ALA A 93 12.10 2.45 -17.22
N ARG A 94 12.15 3.74 -17.57
CA ARG A 94 13.31 4.33 -18.24
C ARG A 94 14.59 4.23 -17.40
N GLU A 95 14.45 4.20 -16.08
CA GLU A 95 15.57 4.09 -15.15
C GLU A 95 15.72 2.67 -14.60
N ASN A 96 15.10 1.70 -15.28
CA ASN A 96 15.18 0.28 -14.94
C ASN A 96 14.69 -0.05 -13.53
N ILE A 97 13.69 0.67 -13.04
CA ILE A 97 13.04 0.38 -11.76
C ILE A 97 11.84 -0.52 -12.03
N ASN A 98 11.86 -1.70 -11.43
CA ASN A 98 10.75 -2.65 -11.56
C ASN A 98 9.67 -2.36 -10.52
N ILE A 99 8.43 -2.25 -10.98
CA ILE A 99 7.26 -2.16 -10.09
C ILE A 99 6.84 -3.57 -9.75
N GLN A 100 6.91 -3.95 -8.49
CA GLN A 100 6.54 -5.29 -8.03
C GLN A 100 5.02 -5.45 -8.03
N TYR A 101 4.30 -4.44 -7.54
CA TYR A 101 2.85 -4.36 -7.60
C TYR A 101 2.40 -2.93 -7.36
N THR A 102 1.17 -2.64 -7.72
CA THR A 102 0.54 -1.35 -7.49
C THR A 102 -0.95 -1.56 -7.28
N TYR A 103 -1.54 -0.72 -6.46
CA TYR A 103 -3.00 -0.67 -6.28
C TYR A 103 -3.40 0.76 -5.95
N SER A 104 -4.67 1.05 -6.10
CA SER A 104 -5.13 2.43 -6.02
C SER A 104 -6.41 2.58 -5.23
N PHE A 105 -6.67 3.81 -4.84
CA PHE A 105 -7.94 4.22 -4.27
C PHE A 105 -8.17 5.69 -4.59
N TYR A 106 -9.41 6.13 -4.45
CA TYR A 106 -9.74 7.53 -4.65
C TYR A 106 -9.97 8.22 -3.31
N GLU A 107 -9.47 9.45 -3.22
CA GLU A 107 -9.67 10.31 -2.07
C GLU A 107 -10.03 11.69 -2.62
N SER A 108 -11.26 12.14 -2.33
CA SER A 108 -11.76 13.45 -2.79
C SER A 108 -11.54 13.69 -4.30
N ASN A 109 -11.94 12.73 -5.11
CA ASN A 109 -11.81 12.75 -6.59
C ASN A 109 -10.37 12.71 -7.12
N THR A 110 -9.42 12.41 -6.25
CA THR A 110 -8.03 12.26 -6.61
C THR A 110 -7.64 10.79 -6.55
N GLY A 111 -6.97 10.31 -7.58
CA GLY A 111 -6.41 8.96 -7.60
C GLY A 111 -5.12 8.93 -6.80
N ILE A 112 -5.04 8.01 -5.85
CA ILE A 112 -3.82 7.74 -5.10
C ILE A 112 -3.38 6.33 -5.44
N PHE A 113 -2.17 6.19 -5.96
CA PHE A 113 -1.61 4.90 -6.36
C PHE A 113 -0.48 4.54 -5.43
N ILE A 114 -0.58 3.34 -4.87
CA ILE A 114 0.46 2.78 -4.00
C ILE A 114 1.37 1.93 -4.86
N PHE A 115 2.67 2.13 -4.71
CA PHE A 115 3.68 1.38 -5.46
C PHE A 115 4.62 0.65 -4.53
N SER A 116 4.93 -0.59 -4.87
CA SER A 116 5.98 -1.35 -4.25
C SER A 116 7.09 -1.58 -5.26
N VAL A 117 8.30 -1.26 -4.87
CA VAL A 117 9.50 -1.52 -5.64
C VAL A 117 10.48 -2.26 -4.74
N ASP A 118 11.54 -2.82 -5.33
CA ASP A 118 12.57 -3.47 -4.55
C ASP A 118 13.15 -2.50 -3.52
N LYS A 119 13.48 -3.01 -2.34
CA LYS A 119 14.00 -2.19 -1.24
C LYS A 119 15.24 -1.39 -1.65
N SER A 120 16.11 -1.98 -2.45
CA SER A 120 17.31 -1.31 -2.93
C SER A 120 17.03 -0.19 -3.94
N SER A 121 15.83 -0.16 -4.53
CA SER A 121 15.43 0.82 -5.53
C SER A 121 14.52 1.92 -4.96
N PHE A 122 14.15 1.84 -3.68
CA PHE A 122 13.14 2.71 -3.09
C PHE A 122 13.50 4.19 -3.21
N GLU A 123 14.69 4.58 -2.74
CA GLU A 123 15.11 5.98 -2.77
C GLU A 123 15.30 6.50 -4.20
N ASP A 124 15.83 5.66 -5.09
CA ASP A 124 15.99 6.01 -6.49
C ASP A 124 14.64 6.26 -7.15
N ALA A 125 13.65 5.42 -6.85
CA ALA A 125 12.29 5.59 -7.38
C ALA A 125 11.69 6.95 -6.96
N LEU A 126 11.83 7.32 -5.68
CA LEU A 126 11.34 8.61 -5.19
C LEU A 126 12.02 9.77 -5.92
N ASN A 127 13.34 9.71 -6.08
CA ASN A 127 14.10 10.76 -6.75
C ASN A 127 13.71 10.91 -8.22
N ILE A 128 13.51 9.80 -8.92
CA ILE A 128 13.09 9.78 -10.31
C ILE A 128 11.73 10.46 -10.47
N LEU A 129 10.78 10.11 -9.63
CA LEU A 129 9.44 10.66 -9.71
C LEU A 129 9.39 12.13 -9.34
N GLN A 130 10.18 12.57 -8.35
CA GLN A 130 10.27 13.98 -7.99
C GLN A 130 10.85 14.83 -9.12
N LYS A 131 11.86 14.32 -9.80
CA LYS A 131 12.44 15.01 -10.96
C LYS A 131 11.48 15.09 -12.15
N ALA A 132 10.52 14.19 -12.21
CA ALA A 132 9.47 14.17 -13.24
C ALA A 132 8.25 15.02 -12.85
N ASP A 133 8.32 15.77 -11.78
CA ASP A 133 7.24 16.60 -11.24
C ASP A 133 6.00 15.79 -10.86
N ILE A 134 6.20 14.56 -10.39
CA ILE A 134 5.13 13.71 -9.91
C ILE A 134 5.02 13.88 -8.41
N GLU A 135 3.83 14.17 -7.93
CA GLU A 135 3.59 14.41 -6.51
C GLU A 135 3.56 13.10 -5.72
N ILE A 136 4.50 12.96 -4.77
CA ILE A 136 4.55 11.81 -3.85
C ILE A 136 3.99 12.29 -2.51
N LEU A 137 3.04 11.52 -1.97
CA LEU A 137 2.42 11.86 -0.70
C LEU A 137 3.31 11.45 0.47
N THR A 138 3.32 12.26 1.52
CA THR A 138 4.04 11.90 2.74
C THR A 138 3.34 10.76 3.48
N ALA A 139 4.09 9.95 4.20
CA ALA A 139 3.51 8.85 4.99
C ALA A 139 2.48 9.37 6.00
N SER A 140 2.73 10.55 6.59
CA SER A 140 1.81 11.15 7.57
C SER A 140 0.42 11.42 6.99
N HIS A 141 0.30 11.59 5.68
CA HIS A 141 -0.99 11.77 5.00
C HIS A 141 -1.94 10.61 5.30
N PHE A 142 -1.40 9.39 5.46
CA PHE A 142 -2.19 8.18 5.63
C PHE A 142 -2.51 7.85 7.09
N TYR A 143 -1.83 8.49 8.04
CA TYR A 143 -1.91 8.15 9.46
C TYR A 143 -2.85 9.06 10.26
N LYS A 144 -3.85 9.58 9.61
CA LYS A 144 -4.82 10.48 10.24
C LYS A 144 -6.09 9.77 10.67
#